data_9e9236bd9deaf9a62f3d8af8c9a18b6f
#
_entry.id   9e9236bd9deaf9a62f3d8af8c9a18b6f
#
_cell.length_a   1.000
_cell.length_b   1.000
_cell.length_c   1.000
_cell.angle_alpha   90.00
_cell.angle_beta   90.00
_cell.angle_gamma   90.00
#
_symmetry.space_group_name_H-M   'P 1'
#
loop_
_entity.id
_entity.type
_entity.pdbx_description
1 polymer ?
#
loop_
_entity_poly.entity_id
_entity_poly.type
_entity_poly.pdbx_seq_one_letter_code
_entity_poly.pdbx_strand_id
1 'polypeptide(L)'
;MGNNLRRAAHRRLGLALVCLGVWRCAAEPAPRTGARDAALSYLLSRLSPFQSEGIYYELGEDRIRLSASPEGARFIPSFELPDDAPLYPVLTEYKRVFVYDAAVEVCALVLAGKHSEAKQLLRTIEAMQLLDGGLGFSFNASGDTFYNHSYLRSGTVAWAGYAAVLYGHETGETDFRAFAGRIAEWLERQQVPGDRLLDPRAGLIMGGHGQWAEDYSELTKGKRTWAGTEHAIDAYFFLRDYARSQQAPSMRSRYAAAADRVKRALLEQMWTEPAPGLGRFVQGVDRQSLNLGKALDCCGGWGALFLLAVGEREKAAATLAYTAETFATTFRPAEADEGVSVTGYRPYAGHNEGIDWDRYPDVVWSEGSLGVALSYLRLGRRDKFESIVDNMLKLCTVPGDPRSGVRYSRYRQDLAAGPKAPVDTATVIKDLTQAPSACCTAWLLLVLESAEEGNFGKFWGPDQ
;
A
#
# COMPACT_ATOMS: atom_id res chain seq x y z
N MET A 1 73.54 27.78 -46.04
CA MET A 1 73.15 27.65 -47.49
C MET A 1 71.72 27.15 -47.48
N GLY A 2 70.78 27.84 -47.73
CA GLY A 2 70.32 28.75 -48.73
C GLY A 2 68.86 28.44 -48.94
N ASN A 3 67.99 29.38 -48.57
CA ASN A 3 66.90 29.98 -49.38
C ASN A 3 65.93 29.02 -50.10
N ASN A 4 64.64 29.16 -50.08
CA ASN A 4 63.76 30.31 -50.33
C ASN A 4 62.29 29.95 -50.14
N LEU A 5 61.55 30.81 -49.49
CA LEU A 5 60.23 31.33 -49.75
C LEU A 5 59.51 30.89 -51.06
N ARG A 6 58.23 30.50 -50.95
CA ARG A 6 57.14 31.20 -51.65
C ARG A 6 55.71 30.74 -51.15
N ARG A 7 54.93 31.70 -50.89
CA ARG A 7 53.50 31.81 -50.59
C ARG A 7 52.57 31.05 -51.52
N ALA A 8 51.54 30.44 -51.03
CA ALA A 8 50.23 30.49 -51.67
C ALA A 8 49.09 30.29 -50.63
N ALA A 9 48.23 31.24 -50.61
CA ALA A 9 47.03 31.27 -49.81
C ALA A 9 45.98 30.32 -50.39
N HIS A 10 45.38 29.46 -49.57
CA HIS A 10 44.08 28.86 -49.91
C HIS A 10 43.14 28.87 -48.70
N ARG A 11 42.03 29.44 -48.98
CA ARG A 11 40.79 29.64 -48.29
C ARG A 11 40.46 28.55 -47.25
N ARG A 12 40.27 28.97 -46.01
CA ARG A 12 39.58 28.21 -44.97
C ARG A 12 38.10 28.26 -45.27
N LEU A 13 37.52 27.15 -45.73
CA LEU A 13 36.08 26.89 -45.57
C LEU A 13 35.90 26.33 -44.17
N GLY A 14 35.27 27.15 -43.30
CA GLY A 14 34.81 26.71 -42.00
C GLY A 14 33.59 25.80 -42.17
N LEU A 15 33.74 24.51 -41.92
CA LEU A 15 32.58 23.66 -41.59
C LEU A 15 32.19 23.94 -40.13
N ALA A 16 31.16 24.73 -39.96
CA ALA A 16 30.44 24.82 -38.68
C ALA A 16 29.65 23.51 -38.52
N LEU A 17 30.17 22.57 -37.73
CA LEU A 17 29.38 21.50 -37.16
C LEU A 17 28.38 22.13 -36.20
N VAL A 18 27.14 22.30 -36.66
CA VAL A 18 25.98 22.56 -35.80
C VAL A 18 25.71 21.27 -35.06
N CYS A 19 26.29 21.12 -33.87
CA CYS A 19 25.82 20.16 -32.88
C CYS A 19 24.40 20.59 -32.47
N LEU A 20 23.39 20.07 -33.18
CA LEU A 20 22.02 20.03 -32.68
C LEU A 20 22.00 19.10 -31.49
N GLY A 21 22.36 19.65 -30.31
CA GLY A 21 22.01 19.06 -29.06
C GLY A 21 20.51 18.94 -28.98
N VAL A 22 19.98 17.75 -29.18
CA VAL A 22 18.61 17.41 -28.81
C VAL A 22 18.57 17.50 -27.29
N TRP A 23 18.31 18.69 -26.80
CA TRP A 23 17.82 18.85 -25.44
C TRP A 23 16.44 18.16 -25.44
N ARG A 24 16.41 16.91 -24.98
CA ARG A 24 15.16 16.34 -24.47
C ARG A 24 14.78 17.24 -23.29
N CYS A 25 13.88 18.19 -23.52
CA CYS A 25 13.17 18.86 -22.45
C CYS A 25 12.64 17.74 -21.55
N ALA A 26 13.12 17.67 -20.31
CA ALA A 26 12.40 16.94 -19.28
C ALA A 26 10.97 17.43 -19.38
N ALA A 27 10.02 16.54 -19.67
CA ALA A 27 8.62 16.89 -19.76
C ALA A 27 8.26 17.60 -18.46
N GLU A 28 7.70 18.82 -18.57
CA GLU A 28 7.12 19.47 -17.41
C GLU A 28 6.13 18.49 -16.77
N PRO A 29 6.15 18.31 -15.44
CA PRO A 29 5.21 17.42 -14.79
C PRO A 29 3.80 17.84 -15.20
N ALA A 30 3.02 16.87 -15.67
CA ALA A 30 1.64 17.11 -16.10
C ALA A 30 0.89 17.83 -14.96
N PRO A 31 0.01 18.79 -15.25
CA PRO A 31 -0.84 19.37 -14.23
C PRO A 31 -1.47 18.25 -13.41
N ARG A 32 -1.57 18.38 -12.08
CA ARG A 32 -2.03 17.29 -11.18
C ARG A 32 -3.41 16.75 -11.56
N THR A 33 -4.26 17.57 -12.16
CA THR A 33 -5.54 17.11 -12.74
C THR A 33 -5.30 16.07 -13.84
N GLY A 34 -4.33 16.27 -14.71
CA GLY A 34 -3.95 15.27 -15.72
C GLY A 34 -3.38 13.97 -15.12
N ALA A 35 -2.64 14.06 -14.01
CA ALA A 35 -2.12 12.88 -13.32
C ALA A 35 -3.24 12.05 -12.66
N ARG A 36 -4.26 12.70 -12.08
CA ARG A 36 -5.44 12.07 -11.52
C ARG A 36 -6.21 11.29 -12.59
N ASP A 37 -6.55 11.95 -13.70
CA ASP A 37 -7.30 11.33 -14.80
C ASP A 37 -6.50 10.18 -15.44
N ALA A 38 -5.17 10.31 -15.50
CA ALA A 38 -4.28 9.28 -16.01
C ALA A 38 -4.22 8.06 -15.09
N ALA A 39 -4.11 8.23 -13.78
CA ALA A 39 -4.14 7.14 -12.80
C ALA A 39 -5.50 6.42 -12.82
N LEU A 40 -6.60 7.17 -12.88
CA LEU A 40 -7.94 6.61 -13.04
C LEU A 40 -8.05 5.79 -14.34
N SER A 41 -7.56 6.33 -15.45
CA SER A 41 -7.55 5.63 -16.74
C SER A 41 -6.77 4.32 -16.70
N TYR A 42 -5.64 4.29 -15.99
CA TYR A 42 -4.88 3.06 -15.77
C TYR A 42 -5.73 1.99 -15.08
N LEU A 43 -6.35 2.31 -13.94
CA LEU A 43 -7.17 1.36 -13.20
C LEU A 43 -8.37 0.86 -14.03
N LEU A 44 -9.08 1.76 -14.69
CA LEU A 44 -10.24 1.40 -15.52
C LEU A 44 -9.85 0.51 -16.71
N SER A 45 -8.68 0.72 -17.31
CA SER A 45 -8.20 -0.08 -18.44
C SER A 45 -7.88 -1.53 -18.06
N ARG A 46 -7.66 -1.82 -16.76
CA ARG A 46 -7.32 -3.14 -16.24
C ARG A 46 -8.49 -3.87 -15.61
N LEU A 47 -9.63 -3.23 -15.55
CA LEU A 47 -10.83 -3.82 -14.96
C LEU A 47 -11.33 -4.97 -15.80
N SER A 48 -11.14 -6.20 -15.33
CA SER A 48 -11.42 -7.45 -16.03
C SER A 48 -12.66 -8.16 -15.47
N PRO A 49 -13.47 -8.85 -16.29
CA PRO A 49 -14.58 -9.66 -15.80
C PRO A 49 -14.07 -10.76 -14.86
N PHE A 50 -14.77 -10.94 -13.74
CA PHE A 50 -14.56 -12.04 -12.82
C PHE A 50 -15.63 -13.11 -13.07
N GLN A 51 -15.23 -14.26 -13.63
CA GLN A 51 -16.14 -15.32 -14.02
C GLN A 51 -15.60 -16.67 -13.54
N SER A 52 -16.38 -17.40 -12.78
CA SER A 52 -16.07 -18.76 -12.34
C SER A 52 -17.35 -19.52 -11.99
N GLU A 53 -17.38 -20.81 -12.29
CA GLU A 53 -18.42 -21.72 -11.82
C GLU A 53 -18.28 -22.07 -10.34
N GLY A 54 -17.10 -21.89 -9.76
CA GLY A 54 -16.82 -22.15 -8.36
C GLY A 54 -15.67 -21.34 -7.80
N ILE A 55 -15.91 -20.71 -6.66
CA ILE A 55 -14.91 -20.01 -5.85
C ILE A 55 -14.57 -20.91 -4.67
N TYR A 56 -13.30 -21.19 -4.49
CA TYR A 56 -12.81 -22.08 -3.45
C TYR A 56 -11.81 -21.34 -2.56
N TYR A 57 -11.85 -21.67 -1.28
CA TYR A 57 -10.85 -21.30 -0.31
C TYR A 57 -10.02 -22.51 0.09
N GLU A 58 -8.72 -22.36 0.09
CA GLU A 58 -7.78 -23.41 0.47
C GLU A 58 -6.89 -22.94 1.62
N LEU A 59 -6.79 -23.74 2.67
CA LEU A 59 -5.87 -23.55 3.78
C LEU A 59 -5.21 -24.90 4.11
N GLY A 60 -4.02 -25.12 3.61
CA GLY A 60 -3.38 -26.43 3.62
C GLY A 60 -4.15 -27.43 2.77
N GLU A 61 -4.55 -28.57 3.34
CA GLU A 61 -5.31 -29.60 2.63
C GLU A 61 -6.83 -29.33 2.53
N ASP A 62 -7.33 -28.34 3.29
CA ASP A 62 -8.77 -28.04 3.29
C ASP A 62 -9.14 -27.22 2.06
N ARG A 63 -10.19 -27.66 1.35
CA ARG A 63 -10.77 -26.94 0.23
C ARG A 63 -12.26 -26.75 0.45
N ILE A 64 -12.67 -25.50 0.58
CA ILE A 64 -14.05 -25.12 0.88
C ILE A 64 -14.61 -24.36 -0.31
N ARG A 65 -15.73 -24.83 -0.87
CA ARG A 65 -16.45 -24.06 -1.88
C ARG A 65 -17.22 -22.93 -1.23
N LEU A 66 -17.00 -21.70 -1.68
CA LEU A 66 -17.68 -20.50 -1.20
C LEU A 66 -18.93 -20.18 -2.03
N SER A 67 -18.74 -19.92 -3.32
CA SER A 67 -19.84 -19.53 -4.22
C SER A 67 -19.43 -19.69 -5.69
N ALA A 68 -20.32 -19.33 -6.62
CA ALA A 68 -19.97 -18.95 -7.99
C ALA A 68 -19.72 -17.44 -8.05
N SER A 69 -19.11 -16.95 -9.13
CA SER A 69 -18.91 -15.51 -9.34
C SER A 69 -20.25 -14.78 -9.45
N PRO A 70 -20.42 -13.65 -8.74
CA PRO A 70 -21.61 -12.82 -8.87
C PRO A 70 -21.69 -12.17 -10.27
N GLU A 71 -22.91 -11.94 -10.72
CA GLU A 71 -23.13 -11.21 -11.97
C GLU A 71 -22.54 -9.80 -11.91
N GLY A 72 -21.80 -9.42 -12.95
CA GLY A 72 -21.15 -8.12 -13.07
C GLY A 72 -19.95 -7.91 -12.14
N ALA A 73 -19.47 -8.94 -11.45
CA ALA A 73 -18.24 -8.86 -10.67
C ALA A 73 -17.02 -8.66 -11.57
N ARG A 74 -16.08 -7.84 -11.12
CA ARG A 74 -14.82 -7.54 -11.81
C ARG A 74 -13.66 -7.50 -10.85
N PHE A 75 -12.43 -7.58 -11.39
CA PHE A 75 -11.20 -7.47 -10.63
C PHE A 75 -10.15 -6.69 -11.43
N ILE A 76 -9.13 -6.22 -10.73
CA ILE A 76 -7.90 -5.67 -11.30
C ILE A 76 -6.74 -6.55 -10.80
N PRO A 77 -5.89 -7.12 -11.68
CA PRO A 77 -4.70 -7.83 -11.24
C PRO A 77 -3.76 -6.88 -10.48
N SER A 78 -3.22 -7.33 -9.35
CA SER A 78 -2.35 -6.48 -8.51
C SER A 78 -1.07 -6.05 -9.20
N PHE A 79 -0.52 -6.93 -10.07
CA PHE A 79 0.73 -6.69 -10.80
C PHE A 79 0.64 -7.19 -12.23
N GLU A 80 1.41 -6.56 -13.11
CA GLU A 80 1.71 -7.04 -14.45
C GLU A 80 3.24 -7.10 -14.62
N LEU A 81 3.75 -8.30 -14.66
CA LEU A 81 5.17 -8.58 -14.85
C LEU A 81 5.44 -9.00 -16.30
N PRO A 82 6.63 -8.72 -16.83
CA PRO A 82 7.11 -9.37 -18.05
C PRO A 82 7.15 -10.90 -17.90
N ASP A 83 6.97 -11.62 -18.98
CA ASP A 83 6.89 -13.10 -18.99
C ASP A 83 8.21 -13.79 -18.60
N ASP A 84 9.33 -13.09 -18.67
CA ASP A 84 10.67 -13.54 -18.23
C ASP A 84 10.93 -13.24 -16.72
N ALA A 85 10.03 -12.55 -16.03
CA ALA A 85 10.21 -12.23 -14.63
C ALA A 85 10.00 -13.46 -13.73
N PRO A 86 10.83 -13.70 -12.69
CA PRO A 86 10.73 -14.89 -11.84
C PRO A 86 9.36 -15.09 -11.15
N LEU A 87 8.65 -13.98 -10.86
CA LEU A 87 7.33 -14.02 -10.22
C LEU A 87 6.16 -13.98 -11.23
N TYR A 88 6.44 -13.97 -12.53
CA TYR A 88 5.40 -13.92 -13.57
C TYR A 88 4.33 -15.01 -13.41
N PRO A 89 4.66 -16.29 -13.21
CA PRO A 89 3.64 -17.34 -13.06
C PRO A 89 2.72 -17.07 -11.86
N VAL A 90 3.27 -16.57 -10.75
CA VAL A 90 2.49 -16.36 -9.52
C VAL A 90 1.65 -15.10 -9.58
N LEU A 91 2.18 -14.00 -10.11
CA LEU A 91 1.52 -12.69 -10.06
C LEU A 91 0.72 -12.38 -11.31
N THR A 92 1.23 -12.70 -12.50
CA THR A 92 0.63 -12.26 -13.77
C THR A 92 -0.12 -13.37 -14.48
N GLU A 93 0.45 -14.57 -14.64
CA GLU A 93 -0.23 -15.68 -15.33
C GLU A 93 -1.51 -16.09 -14.61
N TYR A 94 -1.47 -16.23 -13.27
CA TYR A 94 -2.65 -16.53 -12.44
C TYR A 94 -3.49 -15.31 -12.12
N LYS A 95 -3.13 -14.12 -12.62
CA LYS A 95 -3.82 -12.86 -12.34
C LYS A 95 -4.08 -12.71 -10.85
N ARG A 96 -2.99 -12.73 -10.05
CA ARG A 96 -3.06 -12.61 -8.60
C ARG A 96 -3.68 -11.28 -8.21
N VAL A 97 -4.65 -11.35 -7.31
CA VAL A 97 -5.28 -10.19 -6.66
C VAL A 97 -5.03 -10.29 -5.17
N PHE A 98 -4.36 -9.30 -4.61
CA PHE A 98 -4.31 -9.12 -3.16
C PHE A 98 -5.57 -8.38 -2.72
N VAL A 99 -6.24 -8.91 -1.70
CA VAL A 99 -7.52 -8.34 -1.23
C VAL A 99 -7.34 -6.93 -0.68
N TYR A 100 -6.18 -6.64 -0.08
CA TYR A 100 -5.80 -5.29 0.32
C TYR A 100 -5.75 -4.34 -0.88
N ASP A 101 -5.06 -4.73 -1.96
CA ASP A 101 -4.95 -3.93 -3.19
C ASP A 101 -6.33 -3.59 -3.75
N ALA A 102 -7.19 -4.61 -3.88
CA ALA A 102 -8.56 -4.43 -4.36
C ALA A 102 -9.38 -3.48 -3.45
N ALA A 103 -9.17 -3.52 -2.13
CA ALA A 103 -9.83 -2.61 -1.21
C ALA A 103 -9.36 -1.15 -1.37
N VAL A 104 -8.06 -0.92 -1.59
CA VAL A 104 -7.51 0.40 -1.91
C VAL A 104 -8.05 0.92 -3.25
N GLU A 105 -8.13 0.05 -4.25
CA GLU A 105 -8.73 0.38 -5.56
C GLU A 105 -10.19 0.81 -5.41
N VAL A 106 -10.98 0.09 -4.61
CA VAL A 106 -12.37 0.50 -4.29
C VAL A 106 -12.39 1.88 -3.66
N CYS A 107 -11.57 2.15 -2.64
CA CYS A 107 -11.52 3.44 -1.98
C CYS A 107 -11.17 4.58 -2.96
N ALA A 108 -10.16 4.36 -3.81
CA ALA A 108 -9.76 5.33 -4.83
C ALA A 108 -10.86 5.62 -5.86
N LEU A 109 -11.52 4.55 -6.35
CA LEU A 109 -12.62 4.68 -7.31
C LEU A 109 -13.86 5.36 -6.69
N VAL A 110 -14.16 5.09 -5.41
CA VAL A 110 -15.25 5.77 -4.69
C VAL A 110 -15.00 7.26 -4.61
N LEU A 111 -13.79 7.68 -4.22
CA LEU A 111 -13.45 9.11 -4.15
C LEU A 111 -13.44 9.78 -5.54
N ALA A 112 -13.07 9.04 -6.58
CA ALA A 112 -13.12 9.49 -7.98
C ALA A 112 -14.55 9.47 -8.58
N GLY A 113 -15.60 9.15 -7.79
CA GLY A 113 -16.99 9.07 -8.23
C GLY A 113 -17.30 7.90 -9.18
N LYS A 114 -16.42 6.89 -9.25
CA LYS A 114 -16.59 5.68 -10.08
C LYS A 114 -17.31 4.58 -9.29
N HIS A 115 -18.51 4.88 -8.82
CA HIS A 115 -19.24 4.03 -7.89
C HIS A 115 -19.66 2.69 -8.52
N SER A 116 -19.98 2.66 -9.83
CA SER A 116 -20.32 1.42 -10.53
C SER A 116 -19.16 0.43 -10.56
N GLU A 117 -17.96 0.93 -10.88
CA GLU A 117 -16.73 0.13 -10.95
C GLU A 117 -16.29 -0.32 -9.56
N ALA A 118 -16.37 0.56 -8.57
CA ALA A 118 -16.12 0.22 -7.16
C ALA A 118 -17.06 -0.89 -6.68
N LYS A 119 -18.34 -0.83 -7.02
CA LYS A 119 -19.34 -1.87 -6.72
C LYS A 119 -18.97 -3.22 -7.33
N GLN A 120 -18.48 -3.21 -8.56
CA GLN A 120 -18.08 -4.43 -9.26
C GLN A 120 -16.89 -5.12 -8.60
N LEU A 121 -15.90 -4.34 -8.11
CA LEU A 121 -14.78 -4.86 -7.30
C LEU A 121 -15.26 -5.39 -5.95
N LEU A 122 -16.13 -4.66 -5.25
CA LEU A 122 -16.69 -5.10 -3.96
C LEU A 122 -17.45 -6.43 -4.08
N ARG A 123 -18.19 -6.66 -5.17
CA ARG A 123 -18.86 -7.96 -5.43
C ARG A 123 -17.86 -9.10 -5.51
N THR A 124 -16.69 -8.86 -6.12
CA THR A 124 -15.62 -9.87 -6.16
C THR A 124 -15.05 -10.13 -4.77
N ILE A 125 -14.74 -9.08 -4.02
CA ILE A 125 -14.22 -9.23 -2.65
C ILE A 125 -15.23 -9.94 -1.75
N GLU A 126 -16.51 -9.57 -1.81
CA GLU A 126 -17.58 -10.22 -1.05
C GLU A 126 -17.70 -11.70 -1.38
N ALA A 127 -17.59 -12.09 -2.67
CA ALA A 127 -17.66 -13.48 -3.09
C ALA A 127 -16.50 -14.34 -2.54
N MET A 128 -15.38 -13.71 -2.15
CA MET A 128 -14.23 -14.37 -1.50
C MET A 128 -14.39 -14.51 0.00
N GLN A 129 -15.49 -14.01 0.60
CA GLN A 129 -15.66 -14.03 2.04
C GLN A 129 -15.93 -15.43 2.56
N LEU A 130 -15.17 -15.83 3.59
CA LEU A 130 -15.39 -17.09 4.31
C LEU A 130 -16.66 -17.07 5.13
N LEU A 131 -17.16 -18.26 5.47
CA LEU A 131 -18.37 -18.40 6.28
C LEU A 131 -18.27 -17.75 7.67
N ASP A 132 -17.07 -17.68 8.22
CA ASP A 132 -16.81 -17.01 9.49
C ASP A 132 -16.63 -15.48 9.36
N GLY A 133 -16.68 -14.94 8.15
CA GLY A 133 -16.52 -13.50 7.87
C GLY A 133 -15.09 -13.07 7.54
N GLY A 134 -14.10 -13.94 7.64
CA GLY A 134 -12.72 -13.66 7.24
C GLY A 134 -12.56 -13.60 5.73
N LEU A 135 -11.37 -13.16 5.29
CA LEU A 135 -10.95 -13.10 3.90
C LEU A 135 -9.51 -13.60 3.79
N GLY A 136 -9.22 -14.41 2.79
CA GLY A 136 -7.85 -14.76 2.44
C GLY A 136 -7.05 -13.52 2.01
N PHE A 137 -5.73 -13.59 2.16
CA PHE A 137 -4.83 -12.48 1.83
C PHE A 137 -4.83 -12.16 0.33
N SER A 138 -4.98 -13.18 -0.50
CA SER A 138 -5.00 -13.04 -1.96
C SER A 138 -5.75 -14.20 -2.61
N PHE A 139 -6.11 -14.04 -3.89
CA PHE A 139 -6.69 -15.08 -4.71
C PHE A 139 -6.14 -15.02 -6.15
N ASN A 140 -6.27 -16.13 -6.89
CA ASN A 140 -5.95 -16.19 -8.31
C ASN A 140 -7.23 -15.99 -9.12
N ALA A 141 -7.22 -15.11 -10.08
CA ALA A 141 -8.38 -14.74 -10.88
C ALA A 141 -8.31 -15.29 -12.34
N SER A 142 -7.52 -16.34 -12.59
CA SER A 142 -7.42 -17.01 -13.90
C SER A 142 -7.98 -18.42 -13.86
N GLY A 143 -8.46 -18.91 -15.01
CA GLY A 143 -9.03 -20.25 -15.17
C GLY A 143 -10.51 -20.34 -14.82
N ASP A 144 -11.06 -21.56 -14.90
CA ASP A 144 -12.46 -21.83 -14.67
C ASP A 144 -12.84 -21.88 -13.18
N THR A 145 -11.85 -22.04 -12.32
CA THR A 145 -12.00 -22.12 -10.86
C THR A 145 -11.07 -21.13 -10.20
N PHE A 146 -11.63 -20.24 -9.40
CA PHE A 146 -10.86 -19.27 -8.66
C PHE A 146 -10.52 -19.81 -7.28
N TYR A 147 -9.26 -19.60 -6.87
CA TYR A 147 -8.75 -20.01 -5.58
C TYR A 147 -8.44 -18.79 -4.73
N ASN A 148 -9.06 -18.76 -3.56
CA ASN A 148 -8.68 -17.88 -2.47
C ASN A 148 -7.88 -18.71 -1.47
N HIS A 149 -6.62 -18.99 -1.76
CA HIS A 149 -5.78 -19.77 -0.87
C HIS A 149 -4.68 -18.89 -0.31
N SER A 150 -4.70 -18.71 0.96
CA SER A 150 -3.66 -17.95 1.63
C SER A 150 -3.91 -17.97 3.13
N TYR A 151 -3.02 -17.36 3.85
CA TYR A 151 -3.29 -16.96 5.22
C TYR A 151 -4.27 -15.78 5.25
N LEU A 152 -4.87 -15.53 6.43
CA LEU A 152 -5.70 -14.36 6.68
C LEU A 152 -4.90 -13.35 7.50
N ARG A 153 -4.97 -12.08 7.14
CA ARG A 153 -4.41 -10.95 7.91
C ARG A 153 -5.51 -10.00 8.30
N SER A 154 -5.53 -9.63 9.58
CA SER A 154 -6.58 -8.77 10.13
C SER A 154 -6.60 -7.38 9.48
N GLY A 155 -5.45 -6.84 9.08
CA GLY A 155 -5.36 -5.59 8.30
C GLY A 155 -6.08 -5.71 6.96
N THR A 156 -5.75 -6.73 6.17
CA THR A 156 -6.40 -6.98 4.87
C THR A 156 -7.92 -7.12 5.01
N VAL A 157 -8.38 -7.87 6.02
CA VAL A 157 -9.83 -8.04 6.29
C VAL A 157 -10.46 -6.71 6.68
N ALA A 158 -9.79 -5.90 7.50
CA ALA A 158 -10.26 -4.57 7.90
C ALA A 158 -10.37 -3.61 6.71
N TRP A 159 -9.39 -3.61 5.80
CA TRP A 159 -9.44 -2.81 4.59
C TRP A 159 -10.63 -3.14 3.68
N ALA A 160 -10.93 -4.42 3.48
CA ALA A 160 -12.11 -4.85 2.72
C ALA A 160 -13.41 -4.35 3.37
N GLY A 161 -13.50 -4.44 4.70
CA GLY A 161 -14.64 -3.90 5.46
C GLY A 161 -14.74 -2.38 5.35
N TYR A 162 -13.61 -1.68 5.44
CA TYR A 162 -13.55 -0.24 5.32
C TYR A 162 -13.99 0.24 3.93
N ALA A 163 -13.52 -0.41 2.87
CA ALA A 163 -13.91 -0.11 1.49
C ALA A 163 -15.43 -0.21 1.29
N ALA A 164 -16.06 -1.25 1.87
CA ALA A 164 -17.51 -1.42 1.82
C ALA A 164 -18.28 -0.34 2.61
N VAL A 165 -17.75 0.08 3.76
CA VAL A 165 -18.35 1.16 4.57
C VAL A 165 -18.22 2.50 3.87
N LEU A 166 -17.04 2.82 3.32
CA LEU A 166 -16.80 4.04 2.55
C LEU A 166 -17.73 4.10 1.33
N TYR A 167 -17.86 3.00 0.57
CA TYR A 167 -18.78 2.90 -0.54
C TYR A 167 -20.23 3.19 -0.10
N GLY A 168 -20.71 2.54 0.96
CA GLY A 168 -22.06 2.75 1.48
C GLY A 168 -22.30 4.17 1.97
N HIS A 169 -21.29 4.82 2.56
CA HIS A 169 -21.35 6.20 3.01
C HIS A 169 -21.48 7.18 1.83
N GLU A 170 -20.66 7.01 0.80
CA GLU A 170 -20.62 7.94 -0.34
C GLU A 170 -21.80 7.75 -1.32
N THR A 171 -22.37 6.53 -1.40
CA THR A 171 -23.47 6.24 -2.33
C THR A 171 -24.85 6.20 -1.67
N GLY A 172 -24.92 5.99 -0.38
CA GLY A 172 -26.17 5.69 0.35
C GLY A 172 -26.66 4.24 0.16
N GLU A 173 -25.97 3.41 -0.64
CA GLU A 173 -26.34 2.03 -0.89
C GLU A 173 -26.04 1.11 0.30
N THR A 174 -26.82 0.04 0.44
CA THR A 174 -26.72 -0.88 1.59
C THR A 174 -26.32 -2.30 1.21
N ASP A 175 -25.98 -2.54 -0.05
CA ASP A 175 -25.73 -3.87 -0.62
C ASP A 175 -24.66 -4.64 0.15
N PHE A 176 -23.60 -3.97 0.59
CA PHE A 176 -22.48 -4.58 1.30
C PHE A 176 -22.57 -4.47 2.83
N ARG A 177 -23.73 -4.09 3.39
CA ARG A 177 -23.88 -3.95 4.86
C ARG A 177 -23.68 -5.30 5.56
N ALA A 178 -24.24 -6.38 5.02
CA ALA A 178 -24.09 -7.71 5.60
C ALA A 178 -22.64 -8.21 5.51
N PHE A 179 -21.96 -7.94 4.39
CA PHE A 179 -20.54 -8.24 4.18
C PHE A 179 -19.68 -7.54 5.24
N ALA A 180 -19.81 -6.21 5.39
CA ALA A 180 -19.09 -5.45 6.40
C ALA A 180 -19.43 -5.91 7.82
N GLY A 181 -20.68 -6.32 8.09
CA GLY A 181 -21.11 -6.84 9.38
C GLY A 181 -20.37 -8.11 9.77
N ARG A 182 -20.26 -9.07 8.86
CA ARG A 182 -19.50 -10.31 9.09
C ARG A 182 -18.01 -10.03 9.35
N ILE A 183 -17.43 -9.05 8.66
CA ILE A 183 -16.05 -8.59 8.91
C ILE A 183 -15.91 -7.99 10.31
N ALA A 184 -16.83 -7.12 10.72
CA ALA A 184 -16.81 -6.51 12.06
C ALA A 184 -16.88 -7.56 13.17
N GLU A 185 -17.73 -8.57 13.03
CA GLU A 185 -17.81 -9.70 13.96
C GLU A 185 -16.52 -10.54 13.93
N TRP A 186 -15.92 -10.76 12.76
CA TRP A 186 -14.67 -11.51 12.65
C TRP A 186 -13.53 -10.78 13.35
N LEU A 187 -13.36 -9.47 13.13
CA LEU A 187 -12.33 -8.65 13.79
C LEU A 187 -12.52 -8.56 15.30
N GLU A 188 -13.75 -8.45 15.78
CA GLU A 188 -14.03 -8.47 17.22
C GLU A 188 -13.58 -9.79 17.87
N ARG A 189 -13.74 -10.93 17.18
CA ARG A 189 -13.19 -12.22 17.64
C ARG A 189 -11.64 -12.28 17.61
N GLN A 190 -10.99 -11.43 16.83
CA GLN A 190 -9.52 -11.27 16.84
C GLN A 190 -9.06 -10.28 17.93
N GLN A 191 -9.95 -9.45 18.48
CA GLN A 191 -9.56 -8.49 19.50
C GLN A 191 -9.20 -9.17 20.82
N VAL A 192 -8.05 -8.79 21.38
CA VAL A 192 -7.66 -9.23 22.73
C VAL A 192 -8.50 -8.44 23.73
N PRO A 193 -9.16 -9.11 24.72
CA PRO A 193 -9.96 -8.41 25.72
C PRO A 193 -9.16 -7.33 26.45
N GLY A 194 -9.73 -6.12 26.56
CA GLY A 194 -9.05 -4.95 27.13
C GLY A 194 -8.88 -4.99 28.64
N ASP A 195 -9.54 -5.92 29.35
CA ASP A 195 -9.44 -6.16 30.78
C ASP A 195 -8.27 -7.07 31.19
N ARG A 196 -7.54 -7.60 30.20
CA ARG A 196 -6.33 -8.41 30.45
C ARG A 196 -5.13 -7.53 30.74
N LEU A 197 -5.08 -6.88 31.88
CA LEU A 197 -4.09 -5.87 32.27
C LEU A 197 -2.61 -6.33 32.18
N LEU A 198 -2.34 -7.63 32.22
CA LEU A 198 -0.99 -8.20 32.10
C LEU A 198 -0.66 -8.67 30.67
N ASP A 199 -1.61 -8.60 29.75
CA ASP A 199 -1.36 -8.95 28.33
C ASP A 199 -0.99 -7.67 27.56
N PRO A 200 0.24 -7.54 27.07
CA PRO A 200 0.66 -6.34 26.35
C PRO A 200 -0.06 -6.10 25.02
N ARG A 201 -0.94 -7.03 24.62
CA ARG A 201 -1.80 -6.91 23.44
C ARG A 201 -3.24 -6.48 23.80
N ALA A 202 -3.54 -6.25 25.08
CA ALA A 202 -4.91 -5.94 25.52
C ALA A 202 -5.52 -4.78 24.71
N GLY A 203 -6.68 -5.01 24.12
CA GLY A 203 -7.37 -4.05 23.24
C GLY A 203 -6.96 -4.10 21.76
N LEU A 204 -5.80 -4.65 21.41
CA LEU A 204 -5.31 -4.77 20.02
C LEU A 204 -5.97 -5.93 19.28
N ILE A 205 -5.81 -5.93 17.95
CA ILE A 205 -6.30 -6.97 17.06
C ILE A 205 -5.16 -7.95 16.74
N MET A 206 -5.39 -9.24 16.94
CA MET A 206 -4.42 -10.29 16.58
C MET A 206 -4.23 -10.41 15.06
N GLY A 207 -3.07 -10.90 14.65
CA GLY A 207 -2.60 -10.91 13.26
C GLY A 207 -3.44 -11.70 12.25
N GLY A 208 -4.34 -12.58 12.71
CA GLY A 208 -5.21 -13.37 11.85
C GLY A 208 -4.97 -14.87 11.94
N HIS A 209 -4.96 -15.59 10.82
CA HIS A 209 -4.83 -17.05 10.75
C HIS A 209 -3.84 -17.47 9.67
N GLY A 210 -3.17 -18.58 9.91
CA GLY A 210 -2.23 -19.20 8.96
C GLY A 210 -0.91 -18.43 8.79
N GLN A 211 0.08 -19.13 8.32
CA GLN A 211 1.39 -18.58 7.94
C GLN A 211 2.12 -19.55 7.02
N TRP A 212 2.75 -19.05 5.98
CA TRP A 212 3.71 -19.81 5.22
C TRP A 212 4.99 -20.04 6.03
N ALA A 213 5.63 -21.19 5.82
CA ALA A 213 7.01 -21.39 6.21
C ALA A 213 7.92 -20.37 5.51
N GLU A 214 9.11 -20.11 6.04
CA GLU A 214 10.05 -19.13 5.46
C GLU A 214 10.42 -19.46 3.99
N ASP A 215 10.48 -20.72 3.65
CA ASP A 215 10.75 -21.23 2.29
C ASP A 215 9.48 -21.39 1.43
N TYR A 216 8.31 -20.99 1.94
CA TYR A 216 6.99 -21.15 1.31
C TYR A 216 6.59 -22.60 0.96
N SER A 217 7.25 -23.58 1.57
CA SER A 217 6.97 -25.00 1.33
C SER A 217 5.68 -25.48 1.98
N GLU A 218 5.27 -24.87 3.09
CA GLU A 218 4.12 -25.29 3.88
C GLU A 218 3.32 -24.09 4.41
N LEU A 219 2.00 -24.16 4.28
CA LEU A 219 1.06 -23.23 4.90
C LEU A 219 0.53 -23.81 6.20
N THR A 220 1.07 -23.37 7.34
CA THR A 220 0.61 -23.79 8.66
C THR A 220 -0.71 -23.15 9.02
N LYS A 221 -1.66 -23.95 9.56
CA LYS A 221 -2.93 -23.47 10.08
C LYS A 221 -2.77 -22.88 11.48
N GLY A 222 -3.77 -22.15 11.93
CA GLY A 222 -3.90 -21.68 13.29
C GLY A 222 -3.85 -20.16 13.45
N LYS A 223 -4.28 -19.76 14.63
CA LYS A 223 -4.41 -18.34 14.99
C LYS A 223 -3.04 -17.70 15.21
N ARG A 224 -2.84 -16.54 14.61
CA ARG A 224 -1.65 -15.71 14.82
C ARG A 224 -1.92 -14.76 15.97
N THR A 225 -1.21 -14.98 17.07
CA THR A 225 -1.49 -14.29 18.35
C THR A 225 -0.71 -13.01 18.56
N TRP A 226 0.26 -12.68 17.69
CA TRP A 226 0.87 -11.35 17.67
C TRP A 226 -0.15 -10.30 17.20
N ALA A 227 0.07 -9.04 17.56
CA ALA A 227 -0.69 -7.90 17.08
C ALA A 227 0.25 -6.90 16.40
N GLY A 228 -0.06 -6.50 15.16
CA GLY A 228 0.66 -5.48 14.42
C GLY A 228 0.02 -4.11 14.59
N THR A 229 0.84 -3.08 14.69
CA THR A 229 0.36 -1.70 14.77
C THR A 229 -0.43 -1.31 13.52
N GLU A 230 0.06 -1.64 12.33
CA GLU A 230 -0.63 -1.43 11.06
C GLU A 230 -2.03 -2.05 11.09
N HIS A 231 -2.14 -3.36 11.37
CA HIS A 231 -3.44 -4.05 11.44
C HIS A 231 -4.38 -3.45 12.48
N ALA A 232 -3.86 -2.95 13.59
CA ALA A 232 -4.65 -2.30 14.60
C ALA A 232 -5.19 -0.95 14.11
N ILE A 233 -4.40 -0.17 13.37
CA ILE A 233 -4.82 1.08 12.75
C ILE A 233 -5.93 0.83 11.71
N ASP A 234 -5.75 -0.14 10.83
CA ASP A 234 -6.73 -0.55 9.82
C ASP A 234 -8.06 -0.92 10.46
N ALA A 235 -7.99 -1.77 11.49
CA ALA A 235 -9.16 -2.20 12.23
C ALA A 235 -9.84 -1.06 12.99
N TYR A 236 -9.06 -0.10 13.54
CA TYR A 236 -9.62 1.09 14.19
C TYR A 236 -10.49 1.89 13.21
N PHE A 237 -9.96 2.25 12.04
CA PHE A 237 -10.72 3.04 11.07
C PHE A 237 -11.97 2.31 10.59
N PHE A 238 -11.86 1.03 10.31
CA PHE A 238 -13.02 0.24 9.92
C PHE A 238 -14.07 0.16 11.03
N LEU A 239 -13.71 -0.26 12.24
CA LEU A 239 -14.66 -0.44 13.35
C LEU A 239 -15.33 0.88 13.75
N ARG A 240 -14.58 1.99 13.75
CA ARG A 240 -15.10 3.33 14.00
C ARG A 240 -16.18 3.72 12.99
N ASP A 241 -15.88 3.60 11.70
CA ASP A 241 -16.77 4.06 10.63
C ASP A 241 -17.92 3.07 10.42
N TYR A 242 -17.69 1.77 10.65
CA TYR A 242 -18.76 0.78 10.72
C TYR A 242 -19.73 1.09 11.88
N ALA A 243 -19.22 1.44 13.07
CA ALA A 243 -20.09 1.86 14.19
C ALA A 243 -20.96 3.05 13.81
N ARG A 244 -20.40 4.07 13.16
CA ARG A 244 -21.14 5.27 12.70
C ARG A 244 -22.24 4.93 11.70
N SER A 245 -22.04 3.93 10.86
CA SER A 245 -23.01 3.47 9.86
C SER A 245 -24.20 2.69 10.48
N GLN A 246 -24.12 2.28 11.77
CA GLN A 246 -25.15 1.47 12.40
C GLN A 246 -26.35 2.31 12.84
N GLN A 247 -27.55 1.84 12.48
CA GLN A 247 -28.81 2.45 12.92
C GLN A 247 -29.17 2.03 14.36
N ALA A 248 -28.95 0.74 14.71
CA ALA A 248 -29.25 0.21 16.04
C ALA A 248 -28.25 0.74 17.08
N PRO A 249 -28.71 1.44 18.15
CA PRO A 249 -27.82 2.02 19.15
C PRO A 249 -26.90 1.01 19.84
N SER A 250 -27.38 -0.21 20.08
CA SER A 250 -26.59 -1.28 20.68
C SER A 250 -25.41 -1.71 19.81
N MET A 251 -25.64 -1.86 18.50
CA MET A 251 -24.59 -2.19 17.57
C MET A 251 -23.58 -1.06 17.41
N ARG A 252 -24.08 0.19 17.34
CA ARG A 252 -23.22 1.38 17.33
C ARG A 252 -22.30 1.42 18.55
N SER A 253 -22.87 1.28 19.76
CA SER A 253 -22.10 1.30 21.00
C SER A 253 -21.09 0.14 21.07
N ARG A 254 -21.46 -1.06 20.62
CA ARG A 254 -20.60 -2.25 20.62
C ARG A 254 -19.32 -2.00 19.82
N TYR A 255 -19.46 -1.56 18.56
CA TYR A 255 -18.32 -1.38 17.66
C TYR A 255 -17.54 -0.09 17.92
N ALA A 256 -18.20 0.97 18.41
CA ALA A 256 -17.50 2.14 18.92
C ALA A 256 -16.61 1.77 20.12
N ALA A 257 -17.10 0.98 21.05
CA ALA A 257 -16.29 0.49 22.18
C ALA A 257 -15.13 -0.41 21.71
N ALA A 258 -15.32 -1.20 20.64
CA ALA A 258 -14.23 -2.00 20.07
C ALA A 258 -13.14 -1.10 19.45
N ALA A 259 -13.54 -0.07 18.68
CA ALA A 259 -12.61 0.91 18.12
C ALA A 259 -11.87 1.69 19.23
N ASP A 260 -12.58 2.12 20.29
CA ASP A 260 -11.97 2.84 21.41
C ASP A 260 -10.95 1.99 22.19
N ARG A 261 -11.15 0.67 22.29
CA ARG A 261 -10.14 -0.23 22.87
C ARG A 261 -8.88 -0.26 22.03
N VAL A 262 -9.01 -0.35 20.69
CA VAL A 262 -7.85 -0.29 19.77
C VAL A 262 -7.14 1.04 19.89
N LYS A 263 -7.89 2.16 19.85
CA LYS A 263 -7.32 3.52 19.98
C LYS A 263 -6.49 3.67 21.24
N ARG A 264 -7.05 3.29 22.41
CA ARG A 264 -6.32 3.36 23.70
C ARG A 264 -5.06 2.49 23.67
N ALA A 265 -5.17 1.25 23.21
CA ALA A 265 -4.02 0.35 23.14
C ALA A 265 -2.91 0.91 22.25
N LEU A 266 -3.23 1.47 21.09
CA LEU A 266 -2.25 2.12 20.22
C LEU A 266 -1.56 3.29 20.93
N LEU A 267 -2.31 4.18 21.56
CA LEU A 267 -1.76 5.39 22.19
C LEU A 267 -0.98 5.11 23.49
N GLU A 268 -1.38 4.12 24.27
CA GLU A 268 -0.83 3.84 25.60
C GLU A 268 0.25 2.75 25.58
N GLN A 269 0.16 1.77 24.67
CA GLN A 269 1.03 0.60 24.68
C GLN A 269 2.01 0.55 23.49
N MET A 270 1.62 1.10 22.35
CA MET A 270 2.40 0.99 21.12
C MET A 270 3.21 2.26 20.78
N TRP A 271 2.90 3.38 21.43
CA TRP A 271 3.61 4.65 21.23
C TRP A 271 4.90 4.70 22.02
N THR A 272 5.98 5.23 21.42
CA THR A 272 7.28 5.46 22.06
C THR A 272 7.93 6.73 21.54
N GLU A 273 8.72 7.39 22.39
CA GLU A 273 9.50 8.58 22.04
C GLU A 273 10.99 8.29 22.25
N PRO A 274 11.69 7.78 21.22
CA PRO A 274 13.11 7.46 21.33
C PRO A 274 14.01 8.71 21.57
N ALA A 275 13.54 9.90 21.19
CA ALA A 275 14.17 11.18 21.50
C ALA A 275 13.09 12.27 21.56
N PRO A 276 13.35 13.41 22.23
CA PRO A 276 12.43 14.54 22.29
C PRO A 276 12.00 14.99 20.88
N GLY A 277 10.69 15.02 20.62
CA GLY A 277 10.12 15.41 19.33
C GLY A 277 10.21 14.37 18.21
N LEU A 278 10.74 13.17 18.50
CA LEU A 278 10.83 12.05 17.58
C LEU A 278 10.04 10.86 18.13
N GLY A 279 8.71 10.93 18.01
CA GLY A 279 7.83 9.85 18.44
C GLY A 279 7.57 8.85 17.32
N ARG A 280 7.25 7.60 17.68
CA ARG A 280 6.82 6.59 16.72
C ARG A 280 5.98 5.50 17.37
N PHE A 281 5.23 4.79 16.57
CA PHE A 281 4.72 3.48 16.98
C PHE A 281 5.78 2.40 16.84
N VAL A 282 5.74 1.40 17.72
CA VAL A 282 6.47 0.14 17.53
C VAL A 282 5.73 -0.69 16.48
N GLN A 283 6.43 -1.62 15.81
CA GLN A 283 5.85 -2.38 14.71
C GLN A 283 4.74 -3.34 15.18
N GLY A 284 4.88 -3.89 16.36
CA GLY A 284 3.89 -4.83 16.88
C GLY A 284 4.22 -5.31 18.30
N VAL A 285 3.46 -6.29 18.76
CA VAL A 285 3.61 -6.91 20.07
C VAL A 285 3.17 -8.38 20.02
N ASP A 286 3.89 -9.25 20.69
CA ASP A 286 3.45 -10.60 20.99
C ASP A 286 3.04 -10.73 22.47
N ARG A 287 2.90 -11.98 22.98
CA ARG A 287 2.54 -12.21 24.37
C ARG A 287 3.60 -11.78 25.38
N GLN A 288 4.84 -11.61 24.96
CA GLN A 288 5.98 -11.47 25.85
C GLN A 288 6.71 -10.14 25.68
N SER A 289 6.73 -9.60 24.45
CA SER A 289 7.58 -8.47 24.10
C SER A 289 7.01 -7.59 22.98
N LEU A 290 7.44 -6.34 22.99
CA LEU A 290 7.23 -5.42 21.88
C LEU A 290 8.18 -5.77 20.73
N ASN A 291 7.65 -5.79 19.50
CA ASN A 291 8.47 -5.75 18.29
C ASN A 291 8.88 -4.31 18.02
N LEU A 292 10.13 -3.96 18.33
CA LEU A 292 10.69 -2.63 18.15
C LEU A 292 11.16 -2.34 16.73
N GLY A 293 10.84 -3.19 15.76
CA GLY A 293 11.11 -2.99 14.36
C GLY A 293 10.69 -1.60 13.87
N LYS A 294 11.36 -1.12 12.84
CA LYS A 294 11.12 0.20 12.24
C LYS A 294 10.45 0.00 10.89
N ALA A 295 9.14 0.14 10.85
CA ALA A 295 8.33 0.03 9.65
C ALA A 295 7.69 1.41 9.32
N LEU A 296 7.74 1.78 8.05
CA LEU A 296 7.28 3.09 7.57
C LEU A 296 5.78 3.28 7.77
N ASP A 297 4.98 2.26 7.47
CA ASP A 297 3.54 2.26 7.64
C ASP A 297 3.12 2.54 9.10
N CYS A 298 3.76 1.86 10.06
CA CYS A 298 3.51 2.10 11.48
C CYS A 298 3.85 3.53 11.94
N CYS A 299 4.77 4.21 11.25
CA CYS A 299 5.23 5.55 11.62
C CYS A 299 4.60 6.64 10.76
N GLY A 300 5.05 6.77 9.52
CA GLY A 300 4.82 7.95 8.68
C GLY A 300 3.52 7.97 7.91
N GLY A 301 3.05 6.80 7.42
CA GLY A 301 1.81 6.71 6.65
C GLY A 301 0.60 6.52 7.57
N TRP A 302 0.27 5.27 7.86
CA TRP A 302 -0.89 4.90 8.68
C TRP A 302 -0.83 5.47 10.10
N GLY A 303 0.36 5.39 10.75
CA GLY A 303 0.54 5.91 12.11
C GLY A 303 0.25 7.40 12.23
N ALA A 304 0.78 8.21 11.30
CA ALA A 304 0.52 9.65 11.31
C ALA A 304 -0.95 9.99 10.98
N LEU A 305 -1.56 9.27 10.01
CA LEU A 305 -2.98 9.43 9.68
C LEU A 305 -3.89 9.09 10.86
N PHE A 306 -3.59 8.00 11.57
CA PHE A 306 -4.31 7.63 12.79
C PHE A 306 -4.20 8.74 13.86
N LEU A 307 -3.00 9.22 14.17
CA LEU A 307 -2.79 10.27 15.16
C LEU A 307 -3.55 11.56 14.78
N LEU A 308 -3.55 11.95 13.51
CA LEU A 308 -4.30 13.10 13.02
C LEU A 308 -5.82 12.90 13.17
N ALA A 309 -6.29 11.68 12.89
CA ALA A 309 -7.70 11.36 13.01
C ALA A 309 -8.21 11.41 14.44
N VAL A 310 -7.39 10.99 15.42
CA VAL A 310 -7.77 10.99 16.86
C VAL A 310 -7.39 12.29 17.58
N GLY A 311 -6.94 13.32 16.86
CA GLY A 311 -6.64 14.65 17.42
C GLY A 311 -5.22 14.80 18.02
N GLU A 312 -4.35 13.78 17.96
CA GLU A 312 -2.99 13.77 18.50
C GLU A 312 -2.00 14.46 17.52
N ARG A 313 -2.28 15.72 17.22
CA ARG A 313 -1.57 16.47 16.18
C ARG A 313 -0.05 16.63 16.46
N GLU A 314 0.33 16.82 17.72
CA GLU A 314 1.73 16.94 18.11
C GLU A 314 2.47 15.61 17.92
N LYS A 315 1.87 14.48 18.30
CA LYS A 315 2.43 13.16 18.05
C LYS A 315 2.53 12.86 16.55
N ALA A 316 1.53 13.29 15.76
CA ALA A 316 1.60 13.16 14.31
C ALA A 316 2.77 13.94 13.70
N ALA A 317 3.04 15.15 14.18
CA ALA A 317 4.20 15.92 13.75
C ALA A 317 5.52 15.24 14.17
N ALA A 318 5.60 14.71 15.39
CA ALA A 318 6.77 14.01 15.91
C ALA A 318 7.06 12.71 15.12
N THR A 319 6.03 11.94 14.77
CA THR A 319 6.25 10.72 13.97
C THR A 319 6.63 11.03 12.52
N LEU A 320 6.14 12.13 11.94
CA LEU A 320 6.58 12.56 10.62
C LEU A 320 8.03 13.10 10.64
N ALA A 321 8.47 13.73 11.72
CA ALA A 321 9.87 14.10 11.91
C ALA A 321 10.75 12.85 12.00
N TYR A 322 10.38 11.88 12.85
CA TYR A 322 11.04 10.58 12.94
C TYR A 322 11.11 9.86 11.58
N THR A 323 10.01 9.90 10.82
CA THR A 323 9.94 9.31 9.47
C THR A 323 10.92 9.95 8.51
N ALA A 324 11.04 11.26 8.53
CA ALA A 324 11.97 11.99 7.67
C ALA A 324 13.43 11.67 8.00
N GLU A 325 13.76 11.48 9.28
CA GLU A 325 15.12 11.10 9.69
C GLU A 325 15.47 9.63 9.39
N THR A 326 14.50 8.73 9.56
CA THR A 326 14.77 7.29 9.57
C THR A 326 14.59 6.62 8.22
N PHE A 327 13.59 7.05 7.45
CA PHE A 327 13.16 6.34 6.23
C PHE A 327 13.38 7.13 4.94
N ALA A 328 13.65 8.46 5.02
CA ALA A 328 13.84 9.23 3.80
C ALA A 328 15.05 8.71 3.01
N THR A 329 14.86 8.56 1.71
CA THR A 329 15.88 8.02 0.83
C THR A 329 15.75 8.60 -0.58
N THR A 330 16.81 8.44 -1.37
CA THR A 330 16.83 8.84 -2.79
C THR A 330 17.42 7.71 -3.63
N PHE A 331 16.60 7.12 -4.47
CA PHE A 331 17.09 6.28 -5.56
C PHE A 331 17.84 7.16 -6.57
N ARG A 332 19.07 6.75 -6.91
CA ARG A 332 19.85 7.35 -7.99
C ARG A 332 20.20 6.25 -8.98
N PRO A 333 19.83 6.41 -10.27
CA PRO A 333 20.23 5.45 -11.30
C PRO A 333 21.76 5.39 -11.38
N ALA A 334 22.31 4.26 -11.83
CA ALA A 334 23.71 4.17 -12.18
C ALA A 334 24.04 5.14 -13.34
N GLU A 335 25.30 5.59 -13.46
CA GLU A 335 25.72 6.52 -14.54
C GLU A 335 25.39 6.00 -15.95
N ALA A 336 25.33 4.66 -16.13
CA ALA A 336 24.99 4.01 -17.39
C ALA A 336 23.46 3.93 -17.63
N ASP A 337 22.63 4.18 -16.63
CA ASP A 337 21.18 4.08 -16.74
C ASP A 337 20.56 5.45 -17.07
N GLU A 338 19.78 5.53 -18.13
CA GLU A 338 18.97 6.73 -18.47
C GLU A 338 17.79 6.93 -17.47
N GLY A 339 18.05 6.89 -16.18
CA GLY A 339 17.02 6.93 -15.17
C GLY A 339 16.89 8.29 -14.49
N VAL A 340 15.73 8.55 -13.89
CA VAL A 340 15.45 9.76 -13.13
C VAL A 340 15.64 9.47 -11.64
N SER A 341 16.32 10.37 -10.92
CA SER A 341 16.42 10.30 -9.45
C SER A 341 15.05 10.50 -8.81
N VAL A 342 14.75 9.65 -7.83
CA VAL A 342 13.47 9.65 -7.10
C VAL A 342 13.73 9.74 -5.61
N THR A 343 13.14 10.72 -4.95
CA THR A 343 13.17 10.85 -3.50
C THR A 343 11.84 10.39 -2.91
N GLY A 344 11.92 9.56 -1.87
CA GLY A 344 10.75 9.02 -1.16
C GLY A 344 11.19 8.39 0.14
N TYR A 345 10.53 7.31 0.52
CA TYR A 345 10.76 6.62 1.78
C TYR A 345 10.96 5.13 1.56
N ARG A 346 11.90 4.52 2.30
CA ARG A 346 12.10 3.07 2.33
C ARG A 346 11.07 2.41 3.26
N PRO A 347 10.67 1.15 3.01
CA PRO A 347 9.64 0.47 3.81
C PRO A 347 10.08 0.21 5.25
N TYR A 348 11.34 -0.13 5.45
CA TYR A 348 11.91 -0.48 6.74
C TYR A 348 13.27 0.20 6.96
N ALA A 349 13.74 0.21 8.22
CA ALA A 349 15.06 0.71 8.59
C ALA A 349 15.70 -0.17 9.67
N GLY A 350 17.03 -0.25 9.67
CA GLY A 350 17.78 -1.13 10.55
C GLY A 350 17.50 -2.59 10.30
N HIS A 351 17.68 -3.43 11.32
CA HIS A 351 17.33 -4.84 11.23
C HIS A 351 15.85 -5.04 11.47
N ASN A 352 15.14 -5.57 10.47
CA ASN A 352 13.71 -5.81 10.52
C ASN A 352 13.36 -7.07 9.71
N GLU A 353 12.51 -7.95 10.26
CA GLU A 353 12.05 -9.22 9.65
C GLU A 353 13.19 -10.08 9.09
N GLY A 354 14.30 -10.18 9.82
CA GLY A 354 15.47 -10.96 9.41
C GLY A 354 16.39 -10.26 8.41
N ILE A 355 16.04 -9.07 7.93
CA ILE A 355 16.78 -8.32 6.92
C ILE A 355 17.45 -7.10 7.55
N ASP A 356 18.73 -6.86 7.22
CA ASP A 356 19.43 -5.62 7.51
C ASP A 356 19.16 -4.59 6.40
N TRP A 357 18.12 -3.78 6.59
CA TRP A 357 17.65 -2.80 5.61
C TRP A 357 18.62 -1.64 5.38
N ASP A 358 19.60 -1.44 6.26
CA ASP A 358 20.62 -0.42 6.05
C ASP A 358 21.61 -0.80 4.94
N ARG A 359 21.59 -2.05 4.48
CA ARG A 359 22.30 -2.48 3.26
C ARG A 359 21.60 -2.08 1.97
N TYR A 360 20.35 -1.63 2.04
CA TYR A 360 19.52 -1.22 0.90
C TYR A 360 19.03 0.22 1.07
N PRO A 361 19.99 1.19 1.18
CA PRO A 361 19.65 2.55 1.58
C PRO A 361 18.84 3.33 0.56
N ASP A 362 18.82 2.90 -0.70
CA ASP A 362 18.21 3.59 -1.84
C ASP A 362 16.89 2.96 -2.32
N VAL A 363 16.28 2.07 -1.54
CA VAL A 363 14.96 1.53 -1.84
C VAL A 363 13.89 2.59 -1.61
N VAL A 364 13.16 2.97 -2.66
CA VAL A 364 11.98 3.83 -2.57
C VAL A 364 10.73 2.97 -2.71
N TRP A 365 9.85 2.99 -1.72
CA TRP A 365 8.56 2.32 -1.71
C TRP A 365 7.45 3.34 -1.96
N SER A 366 6.75 3.20 -3.09
CA SER A 366 5.80 4.20 -3.58
C SER A 366 4.55 4.31 -2.72
N GLU A 367 3.96 3.20 -2.33
CA GLU A 367 2.74 3.14 -1.52
C GLU A 367 2.94 3.83 -0.17
N GLY A 368 3.98 3.42 0.60
CA GLY A 368 4.29 4.06 1.87
C GLY A 368 4.63 5.53 1.73
N SER A 369 5.33 5.93 0.65
CA SER A 369 5.63 7.34 0.37
C SER A 369 4.35 8.15 0.11
N LEU A 370 3.36 7.58 -0.59
CA LEU A 370 2.06 8.21 -0.82
C LEU A 370 1.25 8.35 0.47
N GLY A 371 1.30 7.34 1.36
CA GLY A 371 0.72 7.44 2.70
C GLY A 371 1.33 8.58 3.52
N VAL A 372 2.66 8.76 3.46
CA VAL A 372 3.35 9.90 4.09
C VAL A 372 2.92 11.22 3.45
N ALA A 373 2.76 11.28 2.13
CA ALA A 373 2.25 12.47 1.44
C ALA A 373 0.88 12.88 1.98
N LEU A 374 -0.06 11.93 2.07
CA LEU A 374 -1.40 12.19 2.61
C LEU A 374 -1.34 12.70 4.06
N SER A 375 -0.44 12.16 4.87
CA SER A 375 -0.23 12.61 6.25
C SER A 375 0.25 14.06 6.31
N TYR A 376 1.18 14.45 5.45
CA TYR A 376 1.63 15.85 5.35
C TYR A 376 0.51 16.77 4.86
N LEU A 377 -0.31 16.34 3.89
CA LEU A 377 -1.46 17.11 3.43
C LEU A 377 -2.41 17.43 4.60
N ARG A 378 -2.74 16.44 5.42
CA ARG A 378 -3.62 16.62 6.58
C ARG A 378 -3.01 17.38 7.72
N LEU A 379 -1.69 17.32 7.86
CA LEU A 379 -0.96 18.18 8.80
C LEU A 379 -0.92 19.66 8.33
N GLY A 380 -1.35 19.96 7.10
CA GLY A 380 -1.32 21.30 6.49
C GLY A 380 0.01 21.63 5.79
N ARG A 381 0.88 20.65 5.59
CA ARG A 381 2.17 20.81 4.91
C ARG A 381 2.04 20.43 3.43
N ARG A 382 1.30 21.29 2.70
CA ARG A 382 1.07 21.10 1.27
C ARG A 382 2.37 21.07 0.45
N ASP A 383 3.38 21.84 0.86
CA ASP A 383 4.72 21.84 0.25
C ASP A 383 5.36 20.44 0.23
N LYS A 384 5.27 19.71 1.36
CA LYS A 384 5.80 18.36 1.48
C LYS A 384 4.97 17.35 0.70
N PHE A 385 3.65 17.46 0.79
CA PHE A 385 2.72 16.66 -0.01
C PHE A 385 3.07 16.74 -1.50
N GLU A 386 3.16 17.95 -2.03
CA GLU A 386 3.43 18.20 -3.44
C GLU A 386 4.78 17.63 -3.88
N SER A 387 5.83 17.87 -3.08
CA SER A 387 7.15 17.34 -3.36
C SER A 387 7.20 15.81 -3.42
N ILE A 388 6.47 15.13 -2.52
CA ILE A 388 6.44 13.65 -2.52
C ILE A 388 5.65 13.15 -3.74
N VAL A 389 4.47 13.71 -4.02
CA VAL A 389 3.66 13.33 -5.19
C VAL A 389 4.44 13.49 -6.49
N ASP A 390 5.14 14.63 -6.67
CA ASP A 390 5.96 14.88 -7.86
C ASP A 390 7.09 13.83 -8.01
N ASN A 391 7.67 13.34 -6.91
CA ASN A 391 8.63 12.26 -6.96
C ASN A 391 7.97 10.90 -7.26
N MET A 392 6.77 10.63 -6.75
CA MET A 392 6.06 9.37 -7.07
C MET A 392 5.61 9.32 -8.53
N LEU A 393 5.29 10.45 -9.15
CA LEU A 393 5.04 10.53 -10.59
C LEU A 393 6.26 10.10 -11.44
N LYS A 394 7.49 10.30 -10.94
CA LYS A 394 8.71 9.80 -11.59
C LYS A 394 8.84 8.27 -11.51
N LEU A 395 8.13 7.62 -10.60
CA LEU A 395 8.07 6.15 -10.48
C LEU A 395 7.10 5.49 -11.46
N CYS A 396 6.33 6.24 -12.22
CA CYS A 396 5.54 5.66 -13.31
C CYS A 396 6.45 4.91 -14.29
N THR A 397 5.94 3.86 -14.92
CA THR A 397 6.71 3.07 -15.90
C THR A 397 7.24 3.97 -17.04
N VAL A 398 6.40 4.90 -17.49
CA VAL A 398 6.83 6.07 -18.28
C VAL A 398 6.86 7.25 -17.30
N PRO A 399 8.02 7.79 -16.94
CA PRO A 399 8.12 8.85 -15.95
C PRO A 399 7.20 10.03 -16.24
N GLY A 400 6.40 10.43 -15.25
CA GLY A 400 5.42 11.52 -15.36
C GLY A 400 4.09 11.14 -16.01
N ASP A 401 3.90 9.89 -16.49
CA ASP A 401 2.63 9.42 -17.06
C ASP A 401 1.99 8.29 -16.23
N PRO A 402 1.06 8.58 -15.32
CA PRO A 402 0.38 7.57 -14.51
C PRO A 402 -0.43 6.54 -15.31
N ARG A 403 -0.77 6.80 -16.59
CA ARG A 403 -1.40 5.80 -17.46
C ARG A 403 -0.53 4.56 -17.69
N SER A 404 0.76 4.68 -17.47
CA SER A 404 1.70 3.56 -17.53
C SER A 404 1.79 2.73 -16.23
N GLY A 405 1.09 3.15 -15.18
CA GLY A 405 1.11 2.54 -13.86
C GLY A 405 2.30 2.98 -13.00
N VAL A 406 2.06 3.13 -11.69
CA VAL A 406 3.10 3.44 -10.71
C VAL A 406 3.80 2.15 -10.30
N ARG A 407 5.13 2.14 -10.35
CA ARG A 407 5.94 1.00 -9.87
C ARG A 407 5.77 0.83 -8.37
N TYR A 408 5.75 -0.43 -7.90
CA TYR A 408 5.64 -0.72 -6.49
C TYR A 408 6.85 -0.19 -5.70
N SER A 409 8.05 -0.40 -6.23
CA SER A 409 9.28 0.13 -5.65
C SER A 409 10.31 0.51 -6.71
N ARG A 410 11.38 1.17 -6.30
CA ARG A 410 12.59 1.41 -7.10
C ARG A 410 13.81 1.24 -6.23
N TYR A 411 14.79 0.47 -6.72
CA TYR A 411 16.07 0.23 -6.05
C TYR A 411 17.14 -0.16 -7.08
N ARG A 412 18.40 -0.11 -6.67
CA ARG A 412 19.52 -0.51 -7.51
C ARG A 412 19.74 -2.03 -7.45
N GLN A 413 19.50 -2.69 -8.55
CA GLN A 413 19.68 -4.15 -8.66
C GLN A 413 21.14 -4.59 -8.51
N ASP A 414 22.11 -3.78 -8.95
CA ASP A 414 23.53 -4.05 -8.80
C ASP A 414 24.00 -4.09 -7.33
N LEU A 415 23.38 -3.31 -6.47
CA LEU A 415 23.61 -3.36 -5.01
C LEU A 415 22.99 -4.61 -4.39
N ALA A 416 21.84 -5.04 -4.90
CA ALA A 416 21.15 -6.23 -4.44
C ALA A 416 21.87 -7.53 -4.90
N ALA A 417 22.58 -7.51 -6.03
CA ALA A 417 23.24 -8.67 -6.65
C ALA A 417 24.73 -8.82 -6.30
N GLY A 418 25.24 -8.12 -5.29
CA GLY A 418 26.65 -8.20 -4.89
C GLY A 418 27.10 -9.63 -4.57
N PRO A 419 28.38 -9.98 -4.80
CA PRO A 419 28.91 -11.37 -4.72
C PRO A 419 28.80 -12.02 -3.33
N LYS A 420 28.24 -11.34 -2.34
CA LYS A 420 27.95 -11.83 -0.98
C LYS A 420 26.52 -11.49 -0.55
N ALA A 421 25.62 -11.28 -1.51
CA ALA A 421 24.21 -11.12 -1.15
C ALA A 421 23.75 -12.42 -0.46
N PRO A 422 23.38 -12.38 0.81
CA PRO A 422 22.81 -13.54 1.46
C PRO A 422 21.47 -13.89 0.77
N VAL A 423 20.93 -15.05 1.10
CA VAL A 423 19.61 -15.54 0.64
C VAL A 423 18.51 -14.49 0.79
N ASP A 424 18.68 -13.53 1.68
CA ASP A 424 17.81 -12.36 1.97
C ASP A 424 17.61 -11.40 0.79
N THR A 425 18.59 -11.30 -0.14
CA THR A 425 18.43 -10.45 -1.34
C THR A 425 17.31 -10.95 -2.24
N ALA A 426 17.14 -12.28 -2.31
CA ALA A 426 16.05 -12.89 -3.05
C ALA A 426 14.70 -12.54 -2.42
N THR A 427 14.63 -12.39 -1.09
CA THR A 427 13.41 -12.00 -0.36
C THR A 427 13.07 -10.54 -0.61
N VAL A 428 14.03 -9.62 -0.52
CA VAL A 428 13.83 -8.19 -0.85
C VAL A 428 13.37 -8.01 -2.30
N ILE A 429 14.00 -8.71 -3.24
CA ILE A 429 13.60 -8.67 -4.66
C ILE A 429 12.23 -9.31 -4.88
N LYS A 430 11.91 -10.37 -4.14
CA LYS A 430 10.66 -11.10 -4.25
C LYS A 430 9.46 -10.29 -3.77
N ASP A 431 9.63 -9.57 -2.65
CA ASP A 431 8.55 -8.82 -2.02
C ASP A 431 8.47 -7.36 -2.51
N LEU A 432 9.58 -6.80 -3.05
CA LEU A 432 9.65 -5.43 -3.55
C LEU A 432 9.89 -5.41 -5.07
N THR A 433 8.88 -5.79 -5.83
CA THR A 433 8.95 -5.74 -7.30
C THR A 433 9.05 -4.31 -7.83
N GLN A 434 9.79 -4.12 -8.95
CA GLN A 434 9.81 -2.86 -9.69
C GLN A 434 8.74 -2.78 -10.77
N ALA A 435 7.83 -3.73 -10.81
CA ALA A 435 6.71 -3.75 -11.76
C ALA A 435 5.66 -2.65 -11.43
N PRO A 436 4.87 -2.23 -12.41
CA PRO A 436 3.70 -1.41 -12.14
C PRO A 436 2.71 -2.18 -11.27
N SER A 437 2.19 -1.49 -10.26
CA SER A 437 1.24 -2.02 -9.28
C SER A 437 -0.08 -1.28 -9.39
N ALA A 438 -1.17 -2.03 -9.44
CA ALA A 438 -2.51 -1.47 -9.38
C ALA A 438 -2.77 -0.75 -8.05
N CYS A 439 -2.33 -1.35 -6.94
CA CYS A 439 -2.40 -0.74 -5.61
C CYS A 439 -1.68 0.60 -5.53
N CYS A 440 -0.43 0.68 -6.00
CA CYS A 440 0.33 1.93 -5.94
C CYS A 440 -0.28 3.02 -6.83
N THR A 441 -0.85 2.64 -7.98
CA THR A 441 -1.58 3.58 -8.83
C THR A 441 -2.90 4.00 -8.19
N ALA A 442 -3.58 3.10 -7.48
CA ALA A 442 -4.77 3.41 -6.70
C ALA A 442 -4.45 4.33 -5.51
N TRP A 443 -3.32 4.12 -4.82
CA TRP A 443 -2.84 5.04 -3.79
C TRP A 443 -2.53 6.44 -4.34
N LEU A 444 -1.92 6.53 -5.53
CA LEU A 444 -1.71 7.82 -6.19
C LEU A 444 -3.05 8.52 -6.46
N LEU A 445 -4.02 7.81 -7.03
CA LEU A 445 -5.36 8.35 -7.29
C LEU A 445 -6.04 8.78 -5.98
N LEU A 446 -6.04 7.93 -4.96
CA LEU A 446 -6.64 8.20 -3.65
C LEU A 446 -6.05 9.44 -2.98
N VAL A 447 -4.74 9.61 -3.06
CA VAL A 447 -4.03 10.76 -2.49
C VAL A 447 -4.34 12.04 -3.25
N LEU A 448 -4.41 11.98 -4.59
CA LEU A 448 -4.80 13.13 -5.43
C LEU A 448 -6.27 13.52 -5.22
N GLU A 449 -7.18 12.54 -5.15
CA GLU A 449 -8.60 12.78 -4.84
C GLU A 449 -8.78 13.35 -3.42
N SER A 450 -8.01 12.86 -2.44
CA SER A 450 -8.06 13.39 -1.07
C SER A 450 -7.57 14.83 -0.94
N ALA A 451 -6.86 15.35 -1.94
CA ALA A 451 -6.42 16.74 -2.00
C ALA A 451 -7.49 17.70 -2.54
N GLU A 452 -8.54 17.17 -3.16
CA GLU A 452 -9.70 17.95 -3.63
C GLU A 452 -10.56 18.37 -2.43
N GLU A 453 -11.07 19.59 -2.45
CA GLU A 453 -11.84 20.18 -1.35
C GLU A 453 -13.04 19.31 -0.95
N GLY A 454 -13.77 18.76 -1.91
CA GLY A 454 -14.94 17.92 -1.69
C GLY A 454 -14.64 16.52 -1.12
N ASN A 455 -13.37 16.07 -1.17
CA ASN A 455 -12.95 14.75 -0.71
C ASN A 455 -12.04 14.81 0.53
N PHE A 456 -11.61 16.00 0.93
CA PHE A 456 -10.72 16.17 2.08
C PHE A 456 -11.36 15.60 3.35
N GLY A 457 -10.69 14.62 3.95
CA GLY A 457 -11.16 13.97 5.18
C GLY A 457 -12.18 12.84 5.02
N LYS A 458 -12.64 12.49 3.80
CA LYS A 458 -13.52 11.33 3.58
C LYS A 458 -12.82 10.00 3.85
N PHE A 459 -11.62 9.83 3.33
CA PHE A 459 -10.80 8.64 3.60
C PHE A 459 -10.05 8.81 4.92
N TRP A 460 -10.23 7.92 5.89
CA TRP A 460 -9.58 7.95 7.20
C TRP A 460 -9.60 9.32 7.88
N GLY A 461 -10.75 9.98 7.81
CA GLY A 461 -10.94 11.33 8.34
C GLY A 461 -10.92 11.41 9.86
N PRO A 462 -11.00 12.64 10.42
CA PRO A 462 -10.95 12.86 11.85
C PRO A 462 -12.14 12.25 12.59
N ASP A 463 -11.94 11.99 13.88
CA ASP A 463 -13.03 11.68 14.80
C ASP A 463 -13.95 12.92 14.92
N GLN A 464 -15.23 12.76 14.57
CA GLN A 464 -16.25 13.80 14.66
C GLN A 464 -17.09 13.59 15.90
#